data_9e05826ef9a1f6b9132dfdeba40933a3
#
_entry.id   9e05826ef9a1f6b9132dfdeba40933a3
#
_cell.length_a   1.000
_cell.length_b   1.000
_cell.length_c   1.000
_cell.angle_alpha   90.00
_cell.angle_beta   90.00
_cell.angle_gamma   90.00
#
_symmetry.space_group_name_H-M   'P 1'
#
loop_
_entity.id
_entity.type
_entity.pdbx_description
1 polymer ?
#
loop_
_entity_poly.entity_id
_entity_poly.type
_entity_poly.pdbx_seq_one_letter_code
_entity_poly.pdbx_strand_id
1 'polypeptide(L)'
;IDILTNTGFLRPINNDIIRRLSSKCVIPLMWEPWEYRKEELDLESCYQHGIKIYGTNESNKNVRTMEYIGLTVLCHLLNNNVSPFNSNVLLIGCKRFVEPTLKILRQNEFNCSTITDYTNLMYSINDYDAIVILEHERSINVIGDKEAFIHKENINKHTIVIHICGNVNLKDAEFVFIPDKPKAFGHMSYTADYVDSQAVIDLHAAGLKVAEGMCQANELKLKGAEYKLFMESNYPALSFEDSRFW
;
A
#
# COMPACT_ATOMS: atom_id res chain seq x y z
N ILE A 1 21.31 -6.35 -19.87
CA ILE A 1 19.99 -6.24 -19.17
C ILE A 1 19.52 -4.82 -19.37
N ASP A 2 18.36 -4.64 -19.96
CA ASP A 2 17.79 -3.32 -20.24
C ASP A 2 16.77 -2.92 -19.15
N ILE A 3 16.11 -3.90 -18.55
CA ILE A 3 15.11 -3.71 -17.51
C ILE A 3 15.40 -4.64 -16.33
N LEU A 4 15.46 -4.09 -15.14
CA LEU A 4 15.54 -4.85 -13.89
C LEU A 4 14.35 -4.48 -13.01
N THR A 5 13.51 -5.44 -12.67
CA THR A 5 12.37 -5.23 -11.78
C THR A 5 12.69 -5.60 -10.34
N ASN A 6 11.96 -5.03 -9.39
CA ASN A 6 12.05 -5.42 -7.98
C ASN A 6 11.13 -6.61 -7.63
N THR A 7 10.60 -7.31 -8.62
CA THR A 7 9.77 -8.50 -8.43
C THR A 7 10.60 -9.77 -8.39
N GLY A 8 10.17 -10.72 -7.57
CA GLY A 8 10.80 -12.03 -7.52
C GLY A 8 12.03 -12.11 -6.61
N PHE A 9 13.01 -12.89 -7.04
CA PHE A 9 14.07 -13.40 -6.15
C PHE A 9 15.30 -12.51 -6.06
N LEU A 10 15.43 -11.48 -6.91
CA LEU A 10 16.58 -10.60 -6.91
C LEU A 10 16.41 -9.45 -5.92
N ARG A 11 16.59 -9.75 -4.65
CA ARG A 11 16.56 -8.78 -3.55
C ARG A 11 17.66 -9.08 -2.53
N PRO A 12 18.26 -8.07 -1.94
CA PRO A 12 18.15 -6.65 -2.27
C PRO A 12 18.84 -6.28 -3.60
N ILE A 13 18.35 -5.24 -4.28
CA ILE A 13 19.04 -4.62 -5.43
C ILE A 13 20.08 -3.65 -4.85
N ASN A 14 21.22 -4.19 -4.52
CA ASN A 14 22.32 -3.49 -3.86
C ASN A 14 23.38 -3.01 -4.86
N ASN A 15 24.41 -2.31 -4.36
CA ASN A 15 25.53 -1.81 -5.16
C ASN A 15 26.23 -2.92 -5.97
N ASP A 16 26.34 -4.15 -5.43
CA ASP A 16 26.98 -5.25 -6.16
C ASP A 16 26.23 -5.69 -7.42
N ILE A 17 24.91 -5.55 -7.42
CA ILE A 17 24.04 -5.77 -8.57
C ILE A 17 24.13 -4.57 -9.50
N ILE A 18 23.93 -3.36 -8.96
CA ILE A 18 23.81 -2.10 -9.71
C ILE A 18 25.05 -1.83 -10.55
N ARG A 19 26.24 -1.99 -9.99
CA ARG A 19 27.52 -1.76 -10.70
C ARG A 19 27.75 -2.68 -11.91
N ARG A 20 26.98 -3.76 -12.03
CA ARG A 20 27.05 -4.70 -13.16
C ARG A 20 26.03 -4.40 -14.26
N LEU A 21 25.13 -3.47 -13.99
CA LEU A 21 24.11 -3.05 -14.94
C LEU A 21 24.70 -2.04 -15.94
N SER A 22 24.15 -2.03 -17.14
CA SER A 22 24.41 -0.95 -18.09
C SER A 22 23.79 0.35 -17.59
N SER A 23 24.40 1.50 -17.85
CA SER A 23 23.80 2.82 -17.61
C SER A 23 22.52 3.09 -18.41
N LYS A 24 22.19 2.20 -19.38
CA LYS A 24 20.92 2.22 -20.11
C LYS A 24 19.82 1.42 -19.39
N CYS A 25 20.20 0.60 -18.41
CA CYS A 25 19.24 -0.17 -17.63
C CYS A 25 18.29 0.75 -16.89
N VAL A 26 17.03 0.35 -16.82
CA VAL A 26 16.00 1.05 -16.05
C VAL A 26 15.42 0.13 -14.98
N ILE A 27 15.01 0.70 -13.86
CA ILE A 27 14.41 -0.04 -12.76
C ILE A 27 12.97 0.46 -12.55
N PRO A 28 11.96 -0.20 -13.16
CA PRO A 28 10.58 0.03 -12.82
C PRO A 28 10.27 -0.70 -11.51
N LEU A 29 9.70 0.00 -10.54
CA LEU A 29 9.25 -0.59 -9.29
C LEU A 29 7.79 -1.02 -9.43
N MET A 30 7.47 -2.19 -8.91
CA MET A 30 6.11 -2.74 -8.88
C MET A 30 5.30 -2.22 -7.68
N TRP A 31 5.70 -1.09 -7.13
CA TRP A 31 5.08 -0.35 -6.04
C TRP A 31 5.35 1.14 -6.21
N GLU A 32 4.71 1.93 -5.38
CA GLU A 32 4.84 3.38 -5.42
C GLU A 32 6.09 3.87 -4.67
N PRO A 33 6.65 5.04 -5.05
CA PRO A 33 7.89 5.54 -4.46
C PRO A 33 7.88 5.71 -2.95
N TRP A 34 6.72 5.98 -2.33
CA TRP A 34 6.60 6.12 -0.87
C TRP A 34 6.74 4.79 -0.10
N GLU A 35 6.60 3.65 -0.79
CA GLU A 35 6.84 2.32 -0.23
C GLU A 35 8.33 1.94 -0.22
N TYR A 36 9.19 2.83 -0.69
CA TYR A 36 10.62 2.61 -0.75
C TYR A 36 11.22 2.19 0.58
N ARG A 37 12.08 1.18 0.52
CA ARG A 37 12.86 0.66 1.64
C ARG A 37 14.33 0.59 1.28
N LYS A 38 15.14 1.25 2.09
CA LYS A 38 16.58 1.32 1.89
C LYS A 38 17.25 -0.06 1.88
N GLU A 39 16.69 -1.02 2.60
CA GLU A 39 17.19 -2.39 2.70
C GLU A 39 16.92 -3.20 1.42
N GLU A 40 15.97 -2.79 0.59
CA GLU A 40 15.58 -3.50 -0.63
C GLU A 40 16.21 -2.93 -1.90
N LEU A 41 16.51 -1.63 -1.92
CA LEU A 41 17.03 -0.93 -3.09
C LEU A 41 18.01 0.17 -2.69
N ASP A 42 19.23 0.13 -3.22
CA ASP A 42 20.25 1.15 -3.04
C ASP A 42 20.09 2.29 -4.05
N LEU A 43 19.28 3.29 -3.68
CA LEU A 43 19.01 4.47 -4.53
C LEU A 43 20.27 5.27 -4.83
N GLU A 44 21.17 5.42 -3.87
CA GLU A 44 22.40 6.20 -4.06
C GLU A 44 23.31 5.55 -5.11
N SER A 45 23.48 4.23 -5.03
CA SER A 45 24.21 3.49 -6.06
C SER A 45 23.56 3.61 -7.45
N CYS A 46 22.23 3.57 -7.53
CA CYS A 46 21.52 3.78 -8.79
C CYS A 46 21.82 5.16 -9.38
N TYR A 47 21.77 6.20 -8.57
CA TYR A 47 22.09 7.56 -9.00
C TYR A 47 23.54 7.67 -9.50
N GLN A 48 24.51 7.16 -8.73
CA GLN A 48 25.94 7.20 -9.09
C GLN A 48 26.26 6.48 -10.40
N HIS A 49 25.48 5.43 -10.74
CA HIS A 49 25.64 4.68 -12.00
C HIS A 49 24.72 5.17 -13.13
N GLY A 50 23.98 6.25 -12.91
CA GLY A 50 23.09 6.85 -13.91
C GLY A 50 21.86 6.00 -14.26
N ILE A 51 21.49 5.05 -13.38
CA ILE A 51 20.33 4.18 -13.56
C ILE A 51 19.07 4.93 -13.10
N LYS A 52 18.08 4.95 -13.99
CA LYS A 52 16.80 5.59 -13.72
C LYS A 52 15.84 4.66 -13.02
N ILE A 53 15.03 5.25 -12.13
CA ILE A 53 14.05 4.52 -11.30
C ILE A 53 12.71 5.24 -11.35
N TYR A 54 11.64 4.47 -11.52
CA TYR A 54 10.27 4.96 -11.44
C TYR A 54 9.40 3.96 -10.70
N GLY A 55 8.44 4.45 -9.93
CA GLY A 55 7.39 3.62 -9.32
C GLY A 55 6.20 3.45 -10.25
N THR A 56 5.35 2.48 -9.91
CA THR A 56 4.07 2.24 -10.55
C THR A 56 2.98 2.98 -9.77
N ASN A 57 2.14 3.76 -10.48
CA ASN A 57 1.00 4.44 -9.87
C ASN A 57 -0.16 3.46 -9.68
N GLU A 58 -0.31 2.96 -8.47
CA GLU A 58 -1.35 2.00 -8.10
C GLU A 58 -2.75 2.61 -8.05
N SER A 59 -2.87 3.94 -8.04
CA SER A 59 -4.13 4.66 -8.18
C SER A 59 -4.59 4.79 -9.64
N ASN A 60 -3.81 4.28 -10.59
CA ASN A 60 -4.22 4.25 -12.00
C ASN A 60 -5.43 3.34 -12.17
N LYS A 61 -6.46 3.83 -12.86
CA LYS A 61 -7.75 3.14 -13.07
C LYS A 61 -7.65 1.72 -13.67
N ASN A 62 -6.53 1.40 -14.31
CA ASN A 62 -6.30 0.10 -14.93
C ASN A 62 -5.61 -0.90 -14.00
N VAL A 63 -5.06 -0.45 -12.85
CA VAL A 63 -4.34 -1.30 -11.89
C VAL A 63 -5.26 -1.86 -10.83
N ARG A 64 -6.19 -1.05 -10.32
CA ARG A 64 -7.23 -1.42 -9.34
C ARG A 64 -6.73 -2.03 -8.03
N THR A 65 -5.49 -1.86 -7.66
CA THR A 65 -4.92 -2.42 -6.42
C THR A 65 -5.74 -1.99 -5.19
N MET A 66 -6.17 -0.73 -5.17
CA MET A 66 -6.93 -0.19 -4.03
C MET A 66 -8.34 -0.81 -3.92
N GLU A 67 -8.98 -1.11 -5.03
CA GLU A 67 -10.27 -1.82 -5.04
C GLU A 67 -10.12 -3.25 -4.52
N TYR A 68 -9.03 -3.94 -4.86
CA TYR A 68 -8.76 -5.28 -4.32
C TYR A 68 -8.54 -5.27 -2.81
N ILE A 69 -7.93 -4.21 -2.24
CA ILE A 69 -7.87 -4.04 -0.78
C ILE A 69 -9.26 -3.95 -0.18
N GLY A 70 -10.15 -3.16 -0.78
CA GLY A 70 -11.54 -3.06 -0.34
C GLY A 70 -12.30 -4.39 -0.43
N LEU A 71 -12.08 -5.18 -1.49
CA LEU A 71 -12.63 -6.53 -1.63
C LEU A 71 -12.07 -7.49 -0.58
N THR A 72 -10.77 -7.39 -0.27
CA THR A 72 -10.14 -8.17 0.81
C THR A 72 -10.83 -7.88 2.15
N VAL A 73 -11.07 -6.63 2.46
CA VAL A 73 -11.80 -6.24 3.68
C VAL A 73 -13.22 -6.80 3.66
N LEU A 74 -13.95 -6.69 2.56
CA LEU A 74 -15.29 -7.26 2.42
C LEU A 74 -15.29 -8.78 2.67
N CYS A 75 -14.35 -9.52 2.09
CA CYS A 75 -14.20 -10.95 2.31
C CYS A 75 -13.96 -11.28 3.79
N HIS A 76 -13.08 -10.53 4.47
CA HIS A 76 -12.83 -10.75 5.90
C HIS A 76 -14.06 -10.47 6.76
N LEU A 77 -14.80 -9.40 6.49
CA LEU A 77 -16.05 -9.10 7.21
C LEU A 77 -17.05 -10.26 7.09
N LEU A 78 -17.33 -10.69 5.85
CA LEU A 78 -18.29 -11.77 5.59
C LEU A 78 -17.84 -13.12 6.19
N ASN A 79 -16.57 -13.48 6.07
CA ASN A 79 -16.01 -14.71 6.62
C ASN A 79 -16.04 -14.75 8.15
N ASN A 80 -16.18 -13.60 8.80
CA ASN A 80 -16.29 -13.48 10.25
C ASN A 80 -17.71 -13.11 10.71
N ASN A 81 -18.70 -13.38 9.89
CA ASN A 81 -20.13 -13.18 10.19
C ASN A 81 -20.52 -11.72 10.48
N VAL A 82 -19.75 -10.75 9.98
CA VAL A 82 -20.15 -9.34 10.03
C VAL A 82 -21.10 -9.07 8.87
N SER A 83 -22.38 -8.93 9.21
CA SER A 83 -23.46 -8.80 8.21
C SER A 83 -23.56 -7.35 7.69
N PRO A 84 -23.73 -7.11 6.38
CA PRO A 84 -23.89 -5.77 5.83
C PRO A 84 -25.12 -5.02 6.40
N PHE A 85 -26.22 -5.72 6.67
CA PHE A 85 -27.49 -5.07 7.01
C PHE A 85 -27.63 -4.68 8.50
N ASN A 86 -26.85 -5.31 9.38
CA ASN A 86 -27.02 -5.19 10.82
C ASN A 86 -25.75 -4.84 11.59
N SER A 87 -24.63 -4.61 10.89
CA SER A 87 -23.36 -4.35 11.54
C SER A 87 -22.84 -2.94 11.26
N ASN A 88 -22.24 -2.34 12.28
CA ASN A 88 -21.51 -1.09 12.19
C ASN A 88 -20.02 -1.37 12.02
N VAL A 89 -19.41 -0.82 10.99
CA VAL A 89 -17.99 -1.00 10.67
C VAL A 89 -17.25 0.33 10.78
N LEU A 90 -16.13 0.34 11.50
CA LEU A 90 -15.24 1.49 11.58
C LEU A 90 -13.99 1.25 10.72
N LEU A 91 -13.74 2.11 9.76
CA LEU A 91 -12.51 2.11 8.95
C LEU A 91 -11.55 3.17 9.49
N ILE A 92 -10.32 2.78 9.83
CA ILE A 92 -9.31 3.68 10.39
C ILE A 92 -8.04 3.60 9.56
N GLY A 93 -7.57 4.74 9.06
CA GLY A 93 -6.32 4.78 8.32
C GLY A 93 -6.18 5.93 7.35
N CYS A 94 -5.24 5.82 6.44
CA CYS A 94 -5.01 6.81 5.39
C CYS A 94 -6.17 6.83 4.38
N LYS A 95 -6.47 8.02 3.87
CA LYS A 95 -7.57 8.22 2.90
C LYS A 95 -7.44 7.31 1.69
N ARG A 96 -6.22 7.09 1.24
CA ARG A 96 -5.89 6.28 0.08
C ARG A 96 -6.44 4.85 0.15
N PHE A 97 -6.40 4.22 1.33
CA PHE A 97 -6.96 2.88 1.54
C PHE A 97 -8.41 2.92 2.03
N VAL A 98 -8.73 3.89 2.87
CA VAL A 98 -10.06 4.02 3.46
C VAL A 98 -11.13 4.35 2.42
N GLU A 99 -10.89 5.29 1.51
CA GLU A 99 -11.91 5.74 0.55
C GLU A 99 -12.35 4.64 -0.44
N PRO A 100 -11.43 3.89 -1.10
CA PRO A 100 -11.84 2.77 -1.97
C PRO A 100 -12.55 1.65 -1.19
N THR A 101 -12.07 1.34 0.02
CA THR A 101 -12.69 0.35 0.90
C THR A 101 -14.10 0.78 1.28
N LEU A 102 -14.27 2.02 1.73
CA LEU A 102 -15.58 2.60 2.07
C LEU A 102 -16.56 2.51 0.90
N LYS A 103 -16.11 2.82 -0.32
CA LYS A 103 -16.93 2.74 -1.53
C LYS A 103 -17.45 1.32 -1.74
N ILE A 104 -16.59 0.31 -1.64
CA ILE A 104 -16.96 -1.10 -1.82
C ILE A 104 -17.92 -1.55 -0.72
N LEU A 105 -17.65 -1.22 0.53
CA LEU A 105 -18.52 -1.61 1.64
C LEU A 105 -19.89 -0.97 1.53
N ARG A 106 -19.98 0.32 1.19
CA ARG A 106 -21.26 1.01 0.98
C ARG A 106 -22.06 0.46 -0.19
N GLN A 107 -21.40 0.06 -1.28
CA GLN A 107 -22.05 -0.63 -2.40
C GLN A 107 -22.65 -1.98 -2.00
N ASN A 108 -22.16 -2.58 -0.92
CA ASN A 108 -22.68 -3.80 -0.32
C ASN A 108 -23.50 -3.54 0.95
N GLU A 109 -24.02 -2.31 1.10
CA GLU A 109 -24.96 -1.90 2.15
C GLU A 109 -24.44 -2.00 3.60
N PHE A 110 -23.11 -1.95 3.80
CA PHE A 110 -22.53 -1.84 5.13
C PHE A 110 -22.73 -0.42 5.70
N ASN A 111 -23.07 -0.34 6.98
CA ASN A 111 -23.03 0.92 7.73
C ASN A 111 -21.60 1.19 8.17
N CYS A 112 -20.95 2.19 7.55
CA CYS A 112 -19.53 2.47 7.75
C CYS A 112 -19.29 3.90 8.24
N SER A 113 -18.48 4.01 9.31
CA SER A 113 -17.83 5.24 9.76
C SER A 113 -16.34 5.21 9.42
N THR A 114 -15.71 6.38 9.33
CA THR A 114 -14.30 6.49 8.98
C THR A 114 -13.54 7.42 9.91
N ILE A 115 -12.29 7.07 10.23
CA ILE A 115 -11.31 7.94 10.87
C ILE A 115 -10.08 8.00 9.98
N THR A 116 -9.86 9.16 9.37
CA THR A 116 -8.68 9.43 8.53
C THR A 116 -7.81 10.55 9.07
N ASP A 117 -8.26 11.19 10.16
CA ASP A 117 -7.53 12.20 10.90
C ASP A 117 -7.49 11.81 12.38
N TYR A 118 -6.30 11.83 12.96
CA TYR A 118 -6.03 11.39 14.32
C TYR A 118 -6.02 12.54 15.34
N THR A 119 -6.51 13.71 14.97
CA THR A 119 -6.48 14.91 15.84
C THR A 119 -7.60 14.93 16.87
N ASN A 120 -8.70 14.19 16.66
CA ASN A 120 -9.86 14.22 17.55
C ASN A 120 -10.33 12.82 17.96
N LEU A 121 -10.07 12.46 19.20
CA LEU A 121 -10.60 11.28 19.89
C LEU A 121 -12.00 11.60 20.48
N MET A 122 -13.05 11.58 19.68
CA MET A 122 -14.42 11.78 20.19
C MET A 122 -15.42 10.72 19.71
N TYR A 123 -14.97 9.48 19.52
CA TYR A 123 -15.88 8.41 19.10
C TYR A 123 -16.00 7.36 20.20
N SER A 124 -17.24 7.05 20.57
CA SER A 124 -17.55 5.82 21.28
C SER A 124 -17.21 4.66 20.34
N ILE A 125 -16.18 3.89 20.68
CA ILE A 125 -15.69 2.77 19.87
C ILE A 125 -16.46 1.50 20.21
N ASN A 126 -17.21 1.51 21.30
CA ASN A 126 -17.94 0.35 21.80
C ASN A 126 -19.14 -0.09 20.92
N ASP A 127 -19.57 0.76 19.98
CA ASP A 127 -20.77 0.54 19.17
C ASP A 127 -20.48 -0.11 17.80
N TYR A 128 -19.19 -0.48 17.55
CA TYR A 128 -18.81 -1.12 16.29
C TYR A 128 -18.66 -2.63 16.43
N ASP A 129 -19.27 -3.35 15.49
CA ASP A 129 -19.13 -4.81 15.36
C ASP A 129 -17.77 -5.18 14.75
N ALA A 130 -17.24 -4.33 13.90
CA ALA A 130 -15.92 -4.50 13.32
C ALA A 130 -15.13 -3.18 13.23
N ILE A 131 -13.82 -3.27 13.43
CA ILE A 131 -12.85 -2.20 13.22
C ILE A 131 -11.82 -2.69 12.20
N VAL A 132 -11.59 -1.92 11.13
CA VAL A 132 -10.62 -2.26 10.08
C VAL A 132 -9.49 -1.25 10.08
N ILE A 133 -8.25 -1.73 10.19
CA ILE A 133 -7.06 -0.88 10.25
C ILE A 133 -6.38 -0.86 8.88
N LEU A 134 -6.27 0.36 8.32
CA LEU A 134 -5.84 0.68 6.96
C LEU A 134 -4.82 1.83 6.95
N GLU A 135 -3.93 1.91 7.95
CA GLU A 135 -2.94 3.00 8.07
C GLU A 135 -1.58 2.59 7.52
N HIS A 136 -1.27 3.03 6.34
CA HIS A 136 -0.01 2.70 5.67
C HIS A 136 0.98 3.87 5.60
N GLU A 137 0.52 5.10 5.80
CA GLU A 137 1.33 6.31 5.61
C GLU A 137 2.02 6.79 6.90
N ARG A 138 1.35 6.60 8.05
CA ARG A 138 1.80 7.19 9.32
C ARG A 138 2.20 6.11 10.31
N SER A 139 3.41 6.22 10.87
CA SER A 139 3.91 5.33 11.91
C SER A 139 3.33 5.68 13.29
N ILE A 140 2.00 5.75 13.39
CA ILE A 140 1.30 5.94 14.66
C ILE A 140 0.81 4.60 15.18
N ASN A 141 0.76 4.44 16.49
CA ASN A 141 0.14 3.27 17.09
C ASN A 141 -1.39 3.46 17.08
N VAL A 142 -2.07 2.76 16.17
CA VAL A 142 -3.52 2.93 15.96
C VAL A 142 -4.32 2.32 17.09
N ILE A 143 -4.03 1.07 17.47
CA ILE A 143 -4.65 0.38 18.62
C ILE A 143 -3.56 -0.15 19.53
N GLY A 144 -3.68 0.05 20.83
CA GLY A 144 -2.71 -0.45 21.79
C GLY A 144 -2.96 0.03 23.22
N ASP A 145 -1.85 0.21 23.95
CA ASP A 145 -1.86 0.74 25.31
C ASP A 145 -1.99 2.27 25.32
N LYS A 146 -1.64 2.93 26.42
CA LYS A 146 -1.90 4.36 26.71
C LYS A 146 -1.42 5.37 25.65
N GLU A 147 -0.43 5.02 24.83
CA GLU A 147 0.10 5.90 23.77
C GLU A 147 -0.56 5.67 22.40
N ALA A 148 -1.48 4.71 22.31
CA ALA A 148 -2.20 4.44 21.08
C ALA A 148 -3.35 5.43 20.87
N PHE A 149 -3.71 5.63 19.61
CA PHE A 149 -4.85 6.46 19.25
C PHE A 149 -6.15 5.89 19.82
N ILE A 150 -6.32 4.57 19.78
CA ILE A 150 -7.41 3.83 20.43
C ILE A 150 -6.82 2.93 21.50
N HIS A 151 -7.27 3.09 22.73
CA HIS A 151 -6.90 2.18 23.79
C HIS A 151 -7.63 0.85 23.62
N LYS A 152 -6.89 -0.27 23.60
CA LYS A 152 -7.45 -1.61 23.41
C LYS A 152 -8.52 -1.97 24.44
N GLU A 153 -8.44 -1.45 25.67
CA GLU A 153 -9.41 -1.62 26.74
C GLU A 153 -10.78 -0.96 26.45
N ASN A 154 -10.82 -0.01 25.51
CA ASN A 154 -12.05 0.66 25.07
C ASN A 154 -12.74 -0.09 23.92
N ILE A 155 -12.20 -1.21 23.47
CA ILE A 155 -12.78 -2.03 22.41
C ILE A 155 -13.61 -3.14 23.04
N ASN A 156 -14.86 -3.29 22.60
CA ASN A 156 -15.72 -4.35 23.08
C ASN A 156 -15.12 -5.73 22.73
N LYS A 157 -15.16 -6.68 23.67
CA LYS A 157 -14.65 -8.06 23.46
C LYS A 157 -15.32 -8.81 22.30
N HIS A 158 -16.50 -8.38 21.87
CA HIS A 158 -17.21 -8.95 20.72
C HIS A 158 -16.87 -8.27 19.38
N THR A 159 -16.18 -7.13 19.43
CA THR A 159 -15.74 -6.44 18.21
C THR A 159 -14.65 -7.25 17.51
N ILE A 160 -14.74 -7.34 16.20
CA ILE A 160 -13.71 -7.99 15.36
C ILE A 160 -12.78 -6.93 14.83
N VAL A 161 -11.49 -7.03 15.12
CA VAL A 161 -10.46 -6.12 14.59
C VAL A 161 -9.77 -6.79 13.41
N ILE A 162 -9.89 -6.20 12.22
CA ILE A 162 -9.24 -6.67 10.98
C ILE A 162 -8.05 -5.75 10.69
N HIS A 163 -6.86 -6.31 10.66
CA HIS A 163 -5.62 -5.58 10.38
C HIS A 163 -5.16 -5.84 8.94
N ILE A 164 -5.30 -4.83 8.10
CA ILE A 164 -4.71 -4.84 6.75
C ILE A 164 -3.28 -4.31 6.81
N CYS A 165 -3.09 -3.12 7.36
CA CYS A 165 -1.79 -2.49 7.56
C CYS A 165 -1.88 -1.43 8.66
N GLY A 166 -0.74 -1.13 9.28
CA GLY A 166 -0.65 -0.11 10.33
C GLY A 166 0.16 -0.60 11.53
N ASN A 167 0.39 0.28 12.48
CA ASN A 167 1.08 -0.07 13.69
C ASN A 167 0.07 -0.34 14.82
N VAL A 168 0.13 -1.52 15.40
CA VAL A 168 -0.77 -1.95 16.47
C VAL A 168 -0.02 -2.73 17.54
N ASN A 169 -0.47 -2.60 18.77
CA ASN A 169 -0.03 -3.45 19.90
C ASN A 169 -1.25 -4.15 20.49
N LEU A 170 -1.48 -5.37 20.03
CA LEU A 170 -2.65 -6.18 20.40
C LEU A 170 -2.32 -7.25 21.45
N LYS A 171 -1.15 -7.16 22.08
CA LYS A 171 -0.80 -8.09 23.15
C LYS A 171 -1.82 -8.01 24.29
N ASP A 172 -2.29 -9.17 24.76
CA ASP A 172 -3.28 -9.31 25.83
C ASP A 172 -4.64 -8.64 25.51
N ALA A 173 -4.98 -8.44 24.23
CA ALA A 173 -6.30 -7.97 23.81
C ALA A 173 -7.36 -9.04 24.05
N GLU A 174 -8.56 -8.62 24.54
CA GLU A 174 -9.66 -9.53 24.83
C GLU A 174 -10.62 -9.72 23.65
N PHE A 175 -10.52 -8.88 22.63
CA PHE A 175 -11.31 -8.97 21.41
C PHE A 175 -10.67 -9.87 20.35
N VAL A 176 -11.46 -10.30 19.37
CA VAL A 176 -10.95 -11.08 18.23
C VAL A 176 -10.23 -10.18 17.25
N PHE A 177 -9.02 -10.54 16.82
CA PHE A 177 -8.31 -9.82 15.77
C PHE A 177 -7.74 -10.76 14.70
N ILE A 178 -7.62 -10.23 13.48
CA ILE A 178 -7.31 -10.96 12.27
C ILE A 178 -6.27 -10.19 11.46
N PRO A 179 -5.12 -10.81 11.15
CA PRO A 179 -4.65 -12.14 11.59
C PRO A 179 -4.15 -12.13 13.04
N ASP A 180 -4.02 -13.29 13.65
CA ASP A 180 -3.46 -13.45 15.01
C ASP A 180 -2.09 -12.79 15.19
N LYS A 181 -1.35 -12.66 14.10
CA LYS A 181 -0.02 -12.01 14.08
C LYS A 181 0.00 -10.94 12.99
N PRO A 182 -0.46 -9.72 13.31
CA PRO A 182 -0.41 -8.62 12.37
C PRO A 182 1.04 -8.31 11.96
N LYS A 183 1.22 -7.88 10.72
CA LYS A 183 2.52 -7.44 10.23
C LYS A 183 2.90 -6.08 10.83
N ALA A 184 4.20 -5.85 10.97
CA ALA A 184 4.73 -4.58 11.44
C ALA A 184 4.43 -3.44 10.42
N PHE A 185 4.50 -2.20 10.90
CA PHE A 185 4.36 -1.02 10.05
C PHE A 185 5.27 -1.10 8.80
N GLY A 186 4.76 -0.64 7.69
CA GLY A 186 5.41 -0.73 6.39
C GLY A 186 5.17 -2.06 5.65
N HIS A 187 4.43 -2.99 6.28
CA HIS A 187 4.00 -4.25 5.66
C HIS A 187 2.49 -4.42 5.78
N MET A 188 1.91 -5.12 4.81
CA MET A 188 0.50 -5.49 4.85
C MET A 188 0.33 -6.89 5.43
N SER A 189 -0.68 -7.09 6.28
CA SER A 189 -1.07 -8.43 6.75
C SER A 189 -1.76 -9.23 5.65
N TYR A 190 -2.51 -8.53 4.81
CA TYR A 190 -3.15 -9.07 3.62
C TYR A 190 -2.88 -8.15 2.44
N THR A 191 -2.41 -8.72 1.36
CA THR A 191 -2.10 -8.05 0.10
C THR A 191 -3.25 -8.21 -0.90
N ALA A 192 -3.22 -7.48 -2.00
CA ALA A 192 -4.31 -7.47 -2.98
C ALA A 192 -4.58 -8.85 -3.61
N ASP A 193 -3.61 -9.78 -3.59
CA ASP A 193 -3.74 -11.14 -4.08
C ASP A 193 -4.58 -12.07 -3.18
N TYR A 194 -4.97 -11.62 -1.99
CA TYR A 194 -5.82 -12.40 -1.09
C TYR A 194 -7.15 -12.82 -1.72
N VAL A 195 -7.72 -11.96 -2.54
CA VAL A 195 -8.98 -12.24 -3.26
C VAL A 195 -8.72 -12.93 -4.59
N ASP A 196 -7.77 -12.42 -5.37
CA ASP A 196 -7.44 -12.93 -6.69
C ASP A 196 -6.02 -12.51 -7.09
N SER A 197 -5.29 -13.42 -7.71
CA SER A 197 -3.96 -13.17 -8.28
C SER A 197 -3.96 -12.13 -9.41
N GLN A 198 -5.13 -11.82 -10.00
CA GLN A 198 -5.25 -10.83 -11.08
C GLN A 198 -4.75 -9.45 -10.65
N ALA A 199 -4.97 -9.05 -9.40
CA ALA A 199 -4.46 -7.79 -8.85
C ALA A 199 -2.93 -7.67 -8.96
N VAL A 200 -2.22 -8.76 -8.66
CA VAL A 200 -0.75 -8.82 -8.75
C VAL A 200 -0.31 -8.87 -10.22
N ILE A 201 -1.03 -9.59 -11.07
CA ILE A 201 -0.75 -9.63 -12.52
C ILE A 201 -0.89 -8.25 -13.13
N ASP A 202 -1.96 -7.52 -12.81
CA ASP A 202 -2.21 -6.17 -13.33
C ASP A 202 -1.14 -5.19 -12.85
N LEU A 203 -0.73 -5.28 -11.58
CA LEU A 203 0.34 -4.45 -11.01
C LEU A 203 1.69 -4.72 -11.71
N HIS A 204 2.04 -6.00 -11.95
CA HIS A 204 3.25 -6.35 -12.69
C HIS A 204 3.20 -5.89 -14.15
N ALA A 205 2.06 -6.04 -14.82
CA ALA A 205 1.88 -5.54 -16.18
C ALA A 205 2.04 -4.01 -16.25
N ALA A 206 1.49 -3.28 -15.26
CA ALA A 206 1.65 -1.85 -15.15
C ALA A 206 3.12 -1.46 -14.95
N GLY A 207 3.85 -2.14 -14.07
CA GLY A 207 5.28 -1.91 -13.86
C GLY A 207 6.12 -2.17 -15.11
N LEU A 208 5.78 -3.20 -15.91
CA LEU A 208 6.43 -3.42 -17.20
C LEU A 208 6.10 -2.32 -18.22
N LYS A 209 4.89 -1.75 -18.16
CA LYS A 209 4.54 -0.57 -18.96
C LYS A 209 5.33 0.66 -18.54
N VAL A 210 5.60 0.83 -17.25
CA VAL A 210 6.52 1.88 -16.77
C VAL A 210 7.93 1.67 -17.35
N ALA A 211 8.43 0.44 -17.37
CA ALA A 211 9.72 0.10 -17.98
C ALA A 211 9.77 0.46 -19.47
N GLU A 212 8.75 0.12 -20.23
CA GLU A 212 8.62 0.48 -21.64
C GLU A 212 8.76 1.98 -21.84
N GLY A 213 8.01 2.76 -21.04
CA GLY A 213 8.09 4.22 -21.07
C GLY A 213 9.48 4.75 -20.75
N MET A 214 10.13 4.19 -19.74
CA MET A 214 11.51 4.59 -19.37
C MET A 214 12.51 4.31 -20.50
N CYS A 215 12.39 3.18 -21.18
CA CYS A 215 13.23 2.86 -22.35
C CYS A 215 12.98 3.86 -23.50
N GLN A 216 11.73 4.14 -23.81
CA GLN A 216 11.36 5.11 -24.84
C GLN A 216 11.86 6.54 -24.50
N ALA A 217 11.70 6.96 -23.25
CA ALA A 217 12.19 8.27 -22.80
C ALA A 217 13.73 8.37 -22.93
N ASN A 218 14.45 7.27 -22.68
CA ASN A 218 15.89 7.20 -22.88
C ASN A 218 16.26 7.26 -24.36
N GLU A 219 15.54 6.59 -25.25
CA GLU A 219 15.74 6.64 -26.70
C GLU A 219 15.52 8.05 -27.25
N LEU A 220 14.48 8.73 -26.74
CA LEU A 220 14.17 10.13 -27.05
C LEU A 220 15.13 11.12 -26.40
N LYS A 221 16.05 10.64 -25.56
CA LYS A 221 17.05 11.44 -24.79
C LYS A 221 16.41 12.51 -23.89
N LEU A 222 15.20 12.25 -23.41
CA LEU A 222 14.52 13.14 -22.49
C LEU A 222 15.24 13.21 -21.14
N LYS A 223 15.18 14.36 -20.46
CA LYS A 223 15.84 14.58 -19.16
C LYS A 223 15.00 15.51 -18.27
N GLY A 224 15.20 15.37 -16.97
CA GLY A 224 14.58 16.26 -15.97
C GLY A 224 13.08 16.36 -16.14
N ALA A 225 12.53 17.56 -16.11
CA ALA A 225 11.10 17.80 -16.17
C ALA A 225 10.40 17.23 -17.43
N GLU A 226 11.09 17.19 -18.56
CA GLU A 226 10.54 16.60 -19.80
C GLU A 226 10.40 15.08 -19.66
N TYR A 227 11.37 14.42 -19.06
CA TYR A 227 11.31 12.98 -18.77
C TYR A 227 10.14 12.68 -17.84
N LYS A 228 10.01 13.44 -16.74
CA LYS A 228 8.92 13.28 -15.79
C LYS A 228 7.58 13.45 -16.44
N LEU A 229 7.39 14.55 -17.16
CA LEU A 229 6.13 14.84 -17.86
C LEU A 229 5.75 13.73 -18.84
N PHE A 230 6.72 13.25 -19.62
CA PHE A 230 6.50 12.15 -20.57
C PHE A 230 6.02 10.88 -19.86
N MET A 231 6.69 10.51 -18.76
CA MET A 231 6.37 9.29 -18.00
C MET A 231 4.96 9.38 -17.38
N GLU A 232 4.70 10.43 -16.61
CA GLU A 232 3.47 10.54 -15.84
C GLU A 232 2.23 10.85 -16.72
N SER A 233 2.43 11.40 -17.91
CA SER A 233 1.33 11.67 -18.85
C SER A 233 0.94 10.47 -19.71
N ASN A 234 1.89 9.56 -19.99
CA ASN A 234 1.66 8.50 -20.97
C ASN A 234 1.65 7.08 -20.36
N TYR A 235 2.16 6.94 -19.14
CA TYR A 235 2.34 5.64 -18.48
C TYR A 235 1.75 5.65 -17.07
N PRO A 236 1.45 4.48 -16.47
CA PRO A 236 1.06 4.40 -15.06
C PRO A 236 2.29 4.58 -14.14
N ALA A 237 3.02 5.66 -14.35
CA ALA A 237 4.28 5.94 -13.71
C ALA A 237 4.14 6.98 -12.61
N LEU A 238 4.93 6.84 -11.54
CA LEU A 238 5.03 7.79 -10.46
C LEU A 238 6.50 8.05 -10.14
N SER A 239 6.92 9.32 -10.23
CA SER A 239 8.29 9.72 -9.95
C SER A 239 8.58 9.75 -8.44
N PHE A 240 9.84 9.52 -8.09
CA PHE A 240 10.33 9.90 -6.77
C PHE A 240 10.29 11.43 -6.61
N GLU A 241 10.19 11.91 -5.38
CA GLU A 241 10.30 13.35 -5.09
C GLU A 241 11.69 13.89 -5.44
N ASP A 242 12.71 13.06 -5.28
CA ASP A 242 14.10 13.39 -5.61
C ASP A 242 14.31 13.39 -7.13
N SER A 243 14.50 14.59 -7.70
CA SER A 243 14.70 14.80 -9.13
C SER A 243 15.92 14.12 -9.75
N ARG A 244 16.83 13.58 -8.94
CA ARG A 244 18.02 12.84 -9.43
C ARG A 244 17.64 11.54 -10.17
N PHE A 245 16.43 11.03 -9.99
CA PHE A 245 15.99 9.76 -10.58
C PHE A 245 15.18 9.90 -11.87
N TRP A 246 14.96 11.11 -12.37
CA TRP A 246 14.24 11.38 -13.63
C TRP A 246 14.78 12.56 -14.42
#